data_75c7351527c17178806e94820b9c6722
#
_entry.id   75c7351527c17178806e94820b9c6722
#
_cell.length_a   1.000
_cell.length_b   1.000
_cell.length_c   1.000
_cell.angle_alpha   90.00
_cell.angle_beta   90.00
_cell.angle_gamma   90.00
#
_symmetry.space_group_name_H-M   'P 1'
#
loop_
_entity.id
_entity.type
_entity.pdbx_description
1 polymer ?
#
loop_
_entity_poly.entity_id
_entity_poly.type
_entity_poly.pdbx_seq_one_letter_code
_entity_poly.pdbx_strand_id
1 'polypeptide(L)'
;MTIEEEVRAIQEEIDKTQKNKATEHHLGRLKAKMARLKDEMIKQAMAKGGGAGGYSVKKSGDATVTLVGFPSVGKSTLINKLTDANSEVGAYEFTTLDVIPGVMEYKDAKIQILDLPGLVKGAASGRGRGREVISVIRGCDLIILLIDVFNFQQLSVLEKELYDAGIRINQRPPDVTVTRTVKGGVNVTSTVELGIDEETIKTVLGEYRIHNALINIREDINTDQLIDVVRGNRMYIPAVLVINKIDLVDRAYAKSLPKDAVLISADRELNLDTLRDVIYDQLGFINVYLKPQGDKADLEEPMIMREGCTVGDVCDRLHKDFRRKFRYAKVWGDSAKHAGQRVGLEHQLCDGDIVTVIIQK
;
A
#
# COMPACT_ATOMS: atom_id res chain seq x y z
N MET A 1 1.63 16.55 31.80
CA MET A 1 2.45 15.86 30.78
C MET A 1 1.66 15.87 29.49
N THR A 2 2.20 16.40 28.44
CA THR A 2 1.56 16.35 27.12
C THR A 2 1.64 14.94 26.54
N ILE A 3 0.73 14.59 25.61
CA ILE A 3 0.78 13.25 24.96
C ILE A 3 2.14 13.05 24.25
N GLU A 4 2.74 14.13 23.71
CA GLU A 4 4.08 14.07 23.09
C GLU A 4 5.17 13.72 24.10
N GLU A 5 5.13 14.31 25.31
CA GLU A 5 6.08 14.00 26.38
C GLU A 5 5.93 12.56 26.85
N GLU A 6 4.68 12.06 26.95
CA GLU A 6 4.42 10.68 27.35
C GLU A 6 4.92 9.68 26.30
N VAL A 7 4.69 9.94 25.01
CA VAL A 7 5.21 9.10 23.89
C VAL A 7 6.74 9.06 23.92
N ARG A 8 7.39 10.21 24.17
CA ARG A 8 8.86 10.29 24.27
C ARG A 8 9.39 9.47 25.45
N ALA A 9 8.77 9.60 26.63
CA ALA A 9 9.17 8.85 27.82
C ALA A 9 9.03 7.33 27.59
N ILE A 10 7.93 6.89 26.97
CA ILE A 10 7.71 5.47 26.64
C ILE A 10 8.77 4.98 25.63
N GLN A 11 9.10 5.79 24.61
CA GLN A 11 10.13 5.42 23.64
C GLN A 11 11.50 5.25 24.31
N GLU A 12 11.89 6.15 25.20
CA GLU A 12 13.13 6.05 25.95
C GLU A 12 13.17 4.81 26.87
N GLU A 13 12.02 4.43 27.45
CA GLU A 13 11.90 3.23 28.27
C GLU A 13 12.05 1.97 27.41
N ILE A 14 11.43 1.92 26.23
CA ILE A 14 11.58 0.82 25.27
C ILE A 14 13.03 0.67 24.84
N ASP A 15 13.71 1.78 24.52
CA ASP A 15 15.08 1.78 24.03
C ASP A 15 16.09 1.33 25.12
N LYS A 16 15.80 1.59 26.40
CA LYS A 16 16.61 1.17 27.54
C LYS A 16 16.34 -0.27 27.97
N THR A 17 15.17 -0.83 27.62
CA THR A 17 14.77 -2.17 28.07
C THR A 17 15.42 -3.23 27.19
N GLN A 18 16.17 -4.16 27.79
CA GLN A 18 16.74 -5.30 27.08
C GLN A 18 15.62 -6.21 26.55
N LYS A 19 15.75 -6.62 25.28
CA LYS A 19 14.79 -7.55 24.63
C LYS A 19 15.12 -8.99 25.03
N ASN A 20 14.33 -9.56 25.95
CA ASN A 20 14.39 -10.97 26.32
C ASN A 20 12.98 -11.46 26.68
N LYS A 21 12.81 -12.76 26.84
CA LYS A 21 11.51 -13.38 27.13
C LYS A 21 10.84 -12.83 28.40
N ALA A 22 11.63 -12.45 29.43
CA ALA A 22 11.10 -11.89 30.69
C ALA A 22 10.59 -10.44 30.52
N THR A 23 11.11 -9.69 29.54
CA THR A 23 10.70 -8.29 29.28
C THR A 23 9.72 -8.14 28.15
N GLU A 24 9.42 -9.22 27.42
CA GLU A 24 8.56 -9.21 26.23
C GLU A 24 7.16 -8.70 26.53
N HIS A 25 6.55 -9.18 27.61
CA HIS A 25 5.24 -8.72 28.07
C HIS A 25 5.24 -7.21 28.39
N HIS A 26 6.28 -6.72 29.09
CA HIS A 26 6.42 -5.30 29.42
C HIS A 26 6.61 -4.45 28.16
N LEU A 27 7.49 -4.88 27.25
CA LEU A 27 7.70 -4.23 25.95
C LEU A 27 6.44 -4.23 25.10
N GLY A 28 5.67 -5.33 25.09
CA GLY A 28 4.39 -5.42 24.40
C GLY A 28 3.39 -4.38 24.89
N ARG A 29 3.27 -4.23 26.21
CA ARG A 29 2.41 -3.20 26.81
C ARG A 29 2.85 -1.78 26.44
N LEU A 30 4.15 -1.48 26.55
CA LEU A 30 4.68 -0.16 26.21
C LEU A 30 4.45 0.18 24.74
N LYS A 31 4.71 -0.75 23.82
CA LYS A 31 4.46 -0.58 22.39
C LYS A 31 2.98 -0.34 22.09
N ALA A 32 2.08 -1.13 22.68
CA ALA A 32 0.64 -0.96 22.52
C ALA A 32 0.17 0.41 23.03
N LYS A 33 0.64 0.82 24.22
CA LYS A 33 0.34 2.13 24.81
C LYS A 33 0.86 3.27 23.91
N MET A 34 2.10 3.19 23.45
CA MET A 34 2.69 4.17 22.53
C MET A 34 1.90 4.28 21.24
N ALA A 35 1.52 3.15 20.64
CA ALA A 35 0.72 3.12 19.40
C ALA A 35 -0.65 3.78 19.61
N ARG A 36 -1.33 3.53 20.72
CA ARG A 36 -2.60 4.16 21.07
C ARG A 36 -2.46 5.67 21.24
N LEU A 37 -1.44 6.13 21.97
CA LEU A 37 -1.19 7.56 22.19
C LEU A 37 -0.90 8.28 20.86
N LYS A 38 -0.13 7.68 19.94
CA LYS A 38 0.10 8.21 18.60
C LYS A 38 -1.22 8.35 17.82
N ASP A 39 -2.15 7.38 17.93
CA ASP A 39 -3.47 7.49 17.31
C ASP A 39 -4.33 8.61 17.91
N GLU A 40 -4.26 8.78 19.22
CA GLU A 40 -4.96 9.89 19.91
C GLU A 40 -4.43 11.25 19.46
N MET A 41 -3.11 11.39 19.30
CA MET A 41 -2.51 12.59 18.74
C MET A 41 -3.02 12.89 17.33
N ILE A 42 -3.08 11.88 16.47
CA ILE A 42 -3.60 12.03 15.09
C ILE A 42 -5.08 12.46 15.13
N LYS A 43 -5.91 11.81 15.96
CA LYS A 43 -7.33 12.16 16.11
C LYS A 43 -7.55 13.58 16.63
N GLN A 44 -6.80 13.99 17.66
CA GLN A 44 -6.88 15.35 18.20
C GLN A 44 -6.44 16.40 17.18
N ALA A 45 -5.42 16.08 16.41
CA ALA A 45 -4.93 16.95 15.37
C ALA A 45 -5.92 17.06 14.18
N MET A 46 -6.67 15.98 13.87
CA MET A 46 -7.77 16.02 12.90
C MET A 46 -8.98 16.84 13.40
N ALA A 47 -9.31 16.73 14.68
CA ALA A 47 -10.43 17.47 15.27
C ALA A 47 -10.16 18.99 15.32
N LYS A 48 -8.93 19.43 15.49
CA LYS A 48 -8.54 20.85 15.51
C LYS A 48 -8.43 21.47 14.11
N GLY A 49 -8.35 20.67 13.05
CA GLY A 49 -8.14 21.11 11.68
C GLY A 49 -9.41 21.39 10.87
N GLY A 50 -10.58 21.51 11.48
CA GLY A 50 -11.82 22.10 10.92
C GLY A 50 -12.23 21.73 9.49
N GLY A 51 -11.92 20.53 8.98
CA GLY A 51 -12.29 20.13 7.63
C GLY A 51 -12.48 18.60 7.54
N ALA A 52 -13.74 18.17 7.40
CA ALA A 52 -14.12 16.77 7.17
C ALA A 52 -13.84 16.28 5.73
N GLY A 53 -12.93 16.93 4.99
CA GLY A 53 -12.48 16.50 3.68
C GLY A 53 -11.19 15.69 3.83
N GLY A 54 -11.26 14.37 3.75
CA GLY A 54 -10.06 13.55 3.59
C GLY A 54 -9.33 14.00 2.31
N TYR A 55 -8.04 14.32 2.42
CA TYR A 55 -7.21 14.56 1.25
C TYR A 55 -7.13 13.26 0.45
N SER A 56 -7.98 13.14 -0.55
CA SER A 56 -8.01 12.01 -1.46
C SER A 56 -7.68 12.51 -2.86
N VAL A 57 -6.62 11.98 -3.43
CA VAL A 57 -6.33 12.19 -4.85
C VAL A 57 -7.36 11.37 -5.63
N LYS A 58 -8.05 12.02 -6.56
CA LYS A 58 -8.92 11.30 -7.48
C LYS A 58 -8.06 10.33 -8.29
N LYS A 59 -8.30 9.04 -8.15
CA LYS A 59 -7.62 8.02 -8.95
C LYS A 59 -7.98 8.24 -10.42
N SER A 60 -6.96 8.38 -11.24
CA SER A 60 -7.06 8.47 -12.69
C SER A 60 -6.22 7.36 -13.31
N GLY A 61 -6.72 6.73 -14.37
CA GLY A 61 -6.06 5.57 -14.99
C GLY A 61 -6.29 4.27 -14.21
N ASP A 62 -5.39 3.31 -14.42
CA ASP A 62 -5.50 1.93 -13.92
C ASP A 62 -4.82 1.75 -12.57
N ALA A 63 -3.80 2.56 -12.28
CA ALA A 63 -3.13 2.59 -10.98
C ALA A 63 -2.56 3.96 -10.64
N THR A 64 -2.29 4.16 -9.35
CA THR A 64 -1.60 5.33 -8.81
C THR A 64 -0.30 4.90 -8.13
N VAL A 65 0.81 5.44 -8.60
CA VAL A 65 2.16 5.23 -8.07
C VAL A 65 2.65 6.52 -7.43
N THR A 66 3.27 6.41 -6.26
CA THR A 66 3.75 7.57 -5.53
C THR A 66 5.26 7.54 -5.38
N LEU A 67 5.93 8.62 -5.75
CA LEU A 67 7.36 8.81 -5.51
C LEU A 67 7.61 9.36 -4.11
N VAL A 68 8.41 8.63 -3.35
CA VAL A 68 8.81 8.98 -2.00
C VAL A 68 10.34 9.09 -1.97
N GLY A 69 10.86 10.22 -1.54
CA GLY A 69 12.30 10.45 -1.47
C GLY A 69 12.63 11.85 -0.99
N PHE A 70 13.86 12.05 -0.54
CA PHE A 70 14.36 13.33 -0.07
C PHE A 70 14.42 14.38 -1.19
N PRO A 71 14.56 15.66 -0.86
CA PRO A 71 14.83 16.69 -1.86
C PRO A 71 16.11 16.38 -2.66
N SER A 72 16.15 16.76 -3.92
CA SER A 72 17.31 16.66 -4.82
C SER A 72 17.76 15.23 -5.21
N VAL A 73 16.97 14.20 -4.89
CA VAL A 73 17.24 12.82 -5.35
C VAL A 73 16.86 12.60 -6.83
N GLY A 74 16.20 13.58 -7.47
CA GLY A 74 15.80 13.51 -8.88
C GLY A 74 14.35 13.09 -9.14
N LYS A 75 13.43 13.26 -8.18
CA LYS A 75 12.00 12.89 -8.34
C LYS A 75 11.35 13.55 -9.55
N SER A 76 11.40 14.87 -9.65
CA SER A 76 10.77 15.63 -10.75
C SER A 76 11.43 15.31 -12.10
N THR A 77 12.74 15.08 -12.13
CA THR A 77 13.43 14.62 -13.33
C THR A 77 12.92 13.25 -13.77
N LEU A 78 12.77 12.33 -12.82
CA LEU A 78 12.28 10.98 -13.10
C LEU A 78 10.84 11.00 -13.62
N ILE A 79 9.95 11.78 -13.02
CA ILE A 79 8.56 11.91 -13.51
C ILE A 79 8.56 12.41 -14.95
N ASN A 80 9.28 13.49 -15.24
CA ASN A 80 9.34 14.05 -16.59
C ASN A 80 9.88 13.06 -17.64
N LYS A 81 10.67 12.07 -17.23
CA LYS A 81 11.21 11.04 -18.12
C LYS A 81 10.35 9.78 -18.22
N LEU A 82 9.54 9.50 -17.20
CA LEU A 82 8.62 8.37 -17.22
C LEU A 82 7.29 8.71 -17.88
N THR A 83 6.89 9.98 -17.83
CA THR A 83 5.60 10.45 -18.36
C THR A 83 5.82 11.19 -19.66
N ASP A 84 4.91 11.00 -20.62
CA ASP A 84 4.94 11.72 -21.88
C ASP A 84 4.61 13.19 -21.69
N ALA A 85 5.41 14.08 -22.31
CA ALA A 85 5.23 15.52 -22.23
C ALA A 85 3.87 16.00 -22.80
N ASN A 86 3.15 15.14 -23.53
CA ASN A 86 1.84 15.38 -24.12
C ASN A 86 0.68 14.72 -23.35
N SER A 87 0.95 13.99 -22.24
CA SER A 87 -0.16 13.51 -21.42
C SER A 87 -0.92 14.73 -20.89
N GLU A 88 -2.22 14.80 -21.15
CA GLU A 88 -3.09 15.82 -20.60
C GLU A 88 -2.81 15.87 -19.10
N VAL A 89 -2.05 16.90 -18.69
CA VAL A 89 -1.94 17.29 -17.29
C VAL A 89 -3.35 17.69 -16.89
N GLY A 90 -4.15 16.72 -16.51
CA GLY A 90 -5.49 16.99 -16.02
C GLY A 90 -5.33 18.02 -14.92
N ALA A 91 -5.93 19.19 -15.09
CA ALA A 91 -5.98 20.22 -14.08
C ALA A 91 -6.70 19.64 -12.85
N TYR A 92 -5.96 18.92 -12.04
CA TYR A 92 -6.44 18.43 -10.76
C TYR A 92 -6.38 19.60 -9.80
N GLU A 93 -7.52 20.13 -9.43
CA GLU A 93 -7.66 21.08 -8.34
C GLU A 93 -7.22 20.43 -7.02
N PHE A 94 -5.91 20.40 -6.79
CA PHE A 94 -5.36 20.12 -5.47
C PHE A 94 -5.40 21.42 -4.69
N THR A 95 -6.36 21.53 -3.83
CA THR A 95 -6.59 22.78 -3.09
C THR A 95 -5.49 23.14 -2.10
N THR A 96 -4.50 22.26 -1.81
CA THR A 96 -3.51 22.51 -0.76
C THR A 96 -2.13 21.88 -0.93
N LEU A 97 -1.93 20.86 -1.76
CA LEU A 97 -0.63 20.22 -2.04
C LEU A 97 -0.20 20.51 -3.49
N ASP A 98 1.02 21.00 -3.66
CA ASP A 98 1.67 21.11 -4.97
C ASP A 98 2.11 19.70 -5.44
N VAL A 99 1.14 18.78 -5.69
CA VAL A 99 1.42 17.46 -6.26
C VAL A 99 1.47 17.62 -7.77
N ILE A 100 2.59 17.23 -8.37
CA ILE A 100 2.73 17.22 -9.83
C ILE A 100 2.32 15.81 -10.29
N PRO A 101 1.15 15.63 -10.91
CA PRO A 101 0.77 14.35 -11.48
C PRO A 101 1.39 14.20 -12.86
N GLY A 102 1.89 13.02 -13.16
CA GLY A 102 2.23 12.58 -14.49
C GLY A 102 1.49 11.30 -14.83
N VAL A 103 1.23 11.02 -16.09
CA VAL A 103 0.66 9.75 -16.54
C VAL A 103 1.68 9.03 -17.40
N MET A 104 2.02 7.83 -17.03
CA MET A 104 2.84 6.91 -17.78
C MET A 104 1.91 5.91 -18.49
N GLU A 105 1.98 5.85 -19.82
CA GLU A 105 1.32 4.82 -20.60
C GLU A 105 2.31 3.70 -20.89
N TYR A 106 2.01 2.50 -20.44
CA TYR A 106 2.89 1.35 -20.61
C TYR A 106 2.11 0.03 -20.69
N LYS A 107 2.31 -0.76 -21.75
CA LYS A 107 1.60 -2.02 -22.03
C LYS A 107 0.06 -1.85 -21.86
N ASP A 108 -0.49 -0.86 -22.54
CA ASP A 108 -1.92 -0.48 -22.52
C ASP A 108 -2.46 0.01 -21.17
N ALA A 109 -1.64 0.01 -20.11
CA ALA A 109 -2.03 0.54 -18.80
C ALA A 109 -1.69 2.03 -18.68
N LYS A 110 -2.62 2.79 -18.08
CA LYS A 110 -2.44 4.20 -17.72
C LYS A 110 -2.12 4.31 -16.23
N ILE A 111 -0.87 4.61 -15.92
CA ILE A 111 -0.34 4.65 -14.55
C ILE A 111 -0.13 6.10 -14.15
N GLN A 112 -0.90 6.58 -13.17
CA GLN A 112 -0.71 7.90 -12.59
C GLN A 112 0.49 7.90 -11.66
N ILE A 113 1.48 8.79 -11.89
CA ILE A 113 2.65 8.94 -11.03
C ILE A 113 2.55 10.29 -10.30
N LEU A 114 2.67 10.25 -8.98
CA LEU A 114 2.56 11.42 -8.11
C LEU A 114 3.92 11.78 -7.49
N ASP A 115 4.39 13.02 -7.71
CA ASP A 115 5.49 13.59 -6.90
C ASP A 115 4.92 14.15 -5.61
N LEU A 116 5.33 13.57 -4.49
CA LEU A 116 4.99 14.11 -3.19
C LEU A 116 6.15 14.93 -2.64
N PRO A 117 6.03 16.26 -2.62
CA PRO A 117 7.03 17.10 -1.97
C PRO A 117 7.00 16.85 -0.46
N GLY A 118 8.15 16.56 0.11
CA GLY A 118 8.37 16.74 1.54
C GLY A 118 7.95 15.63 2.49
N LEU A 119 8.21 14.36 2.18
CA LEU A 119 8.35 13.36 3.24
C LEU A 119 9.67 13.64 3.97
N VAL A 120 9.64 14.64 4.88
CA VAL A 120 10.77 15.06 5.71
C VAL A 120 10.62 14.43 7.09
N LYS A 121 11.71 14.25 7.81
CA LYS A 121 11.71 13.79 9.21
C LYS A 121 10.57 14.44 10.03
N GLY A 122 9.71 13.63 10.62
CA GLY A 122 8.57 14.08 11.42
C GLY A 122 7.24 14.18 10.69
N ALA A 123 7.14 13.76 9.43
CA ALA A 123 5.86 13.71 8.71
C ALA A 123 4.82 12.83 9.44
N ALA A 124 5.25 11.70 10.00
CA ALA A 124 4.42 10.81 10.81
C ALA A 124 3.92 11.44 12.12
N SER A 125 4.62 12.44 12.66
CA SER A 125 4.19 13.16 13.88
C SER A 125 3.09 14.21 13.61
N GLY A 126 2.65 14.35 12.37
CA GLY A 126 1.58 15.28 11.99
C GLY A 126 1.97 16.75 11.97
N ARG A 127 3.26 17.07 11.99
CA ARG A 127 3.75 18.44 11.86
C ARG A 127 3.75 18.87 10.40
N GLY A 128 3.23 20.05 10.12
CA GLY A 128 3.17 20.62 8.78
C GLY A 128 2.31 19.82 7.80
N ARG A 129 2.72 19.77 6.53
CA ARG A 129 2.04 19.06 5.42
C ARG A 129 2.17 17.53 5.46
N GLY A 130 2.88 16.94 6.44
CA GLY A 130 3.14 15.50 6.51
C GLY A 130 1.87 14.64 6.53
N ARG A 131 0.77 15.11 7.13
CA ARG A 131 -0.52 14.39 7.15
C ARG A 131 -1.17 14.28 5.78
N GLU A 132 -1.09 15.35 5.00
CA GLU A 132 -1.63 15.39 3.65
C GLU A 132 -0.88 14.41 2.74
N VAL A 133 0.46 14.43 2.82
CA VAL A 133 1.35 13.49 2.12
C VAL A 133 1.02 12.04 2.47
N ILE A 134 0.89 11.72 3.77
CA ILE A 134 0.53 10.37 4.22
C ILE A 134 -0.86 9.96 3.72
N SER A 135 -1.82 10.88 3.68
CA SER A 135 -3.17 10.60 3.15
C SER A 135 -3.13 10.22 1.67
N VAL A 136 -2.30 10.89 0.88
CA VAL A 136 -2.09 10.56 -0.54
C VAL A 136 -1.42 9.19 -0.69
N ILE A 137 -0.34 8.93 0.07
CA ILE A 137 0.35 7.63 0.04
C ILE A 137 -0.60 6.49 0.40
N ARG A 138 -1.50 6.68 1.35
CA ARG A 138 -2.51 5.66 1.72
C ARG A 138 -3.47 5.31 0.58
N GLY A 139 -3.60 6.18 -0.39
CA GLY A 139 -4.45 5.96 -1.56
C GLY A 139 -3.72 5.37 -2.76
N CYS A 140 -2.38 5.26 -2.73
CA CYS A 140 -1.62 4.74 -3.85
C CYS A 140 -1.60 3.20 -3.89
N ASP A 141 -1.22 2.69 -5.04
CA ASP A 141 -1.19 1.26 -5.32
C ASP A 141 0.24 0.70 -5.29
N LEU A 142 1.24 1.58 -5.46
CA LEU A 142 2.66 1.26 -5.40
C LEU A 142 3.45 2.48 -4.89
N ILE A 143 4.47 2.24 -4.10
CA ILE A 143 5.42 3.26 -3.63
C ILE A 143 6.76 3.05 -4.34
N ILE A 144 7.33 4.11 -4.89
CA ILE A 144 8.71 4.13 -5.34
C ILE A 144 9.54 4.86 -4.29
N LEU A 145 10.44 4.12 -3.61
CA LEU A 145 11.43 4.68 -2.70
C LEU A 145 12.62 5.14 -3.51
N LEU A 146 12.71 6.44 -3.79
CA LEU A 146 13.78 7.03 -4.60
C LEU A 146 14.86 7.62 -3.70
N ILE A 147 16.06 7.08 -3.82
CA ILE A 147 17.27 7.59 -3.17
C ILE A 147 18.36 7.86 -4.21
N ASP A 148 19.33 8.70 -3.88
CA ASP A 148 20.52 8.82 -4.72
C ASP A 148 21.63 7.88 -4.25
N VAL A 149 22.53 7.55 -5.16
CA VAL A 149 23.59 6.57 -4.95
C VAL A 149 24.55 6.94 -3.81
N PHE A 150 24.64 8.23 -3.43
CA PHE A 150 25.56 8.69 -2.39
C PHE A 150 24.92 8.71 -0.99
N ASN A 151 23.60 8.60 -0.89
CA ASN A 151 22.84 8.83 0.35
C ASN A 151 21.99 7.63 0.75
N PHE A 152 22.55 6.42 0.66
CA PHE A 152 21.84 5.17 0.98
C PHE A 152 21.25 5.14 2.40
N GLN A 153 21.87 5.86 3.35
CA GLN A 153 21.36 5.97 4.73
C GLN A 153 19.96 6.60 4.82
N GLN A 154 19.54 7.31 3.78
CA GLN A 154 18.19 7.90 3.72
C GLN A 154 17.09 6.84 3.63
N LEU A 155 17.38 5.64 3.12
CA LEU A 155 16.40 4.56 3.00
C LEU A 155 15.79 4.20 4.36
N SER A 156 16.61 3.94 5.36
CA SER A 156 16.12 3.58 6.70
C SER A 156 15.27 4.66 7.37
N VAL A 157 15.53 5.92 7.03
CA VAL A 157 14.72 7.04 7.51
C VAL A 157 13.36 7.05 6.82
N LEU A 158 13.30 6.86 5.49
CA LEU A 158 12.04 6.79 4.75
C LEU A 158 11.18 5.60 5.20
N GLU A 159 11.78 4.43 5.34
CA GLU A 159 11.10 3.23 5.84
C GLU A 159 10.50 3.45 7.24
N LYS A 160 11.28 4.07 8.13
CA LYS A 160 10.81 4.40 9.47
C LYS A 160 9.65 5.39 9.46
N GLU A 161 9.72 6.45 8.66
CA GLU A 161 8.63 7.44 8.56
C GLU A 161 7.35 6.80 8.01
N LEU A 162 7.45 5.94 6.99
CA LEU A 162 6.31 5.17 6.47
C LEU A 162 5.75 4.21 7.53
N TYR A 163 6.61 3.48 8.23
CA TYR A 163 6.21 2.59 9.30
C TYR A 163 5.47 3.33 10.43
N ASP A 164 6.01 4.44 10.88
CA ASP A 164 5.39 5.31 11.91
C ASP A 164 4.05 5.90 11.44
N ALA A 165 3.91 6.16 10.14
CA ALA A 165 2.66 6.59 9.51
C ALA A 165 1.61 5.47 9.37
N GLY A 166 1.96 4.24 9.73
CA GLY A 166 1.08 3.07 9.63
C GLY A 166 1.03 2.44 8.24
N ILE A 167 2.06 2.67 7.43
CA ILE A 167 2.22 2.03 6.13
C ILE A 167 3.22 0.89 6.28
N ARG A 168 2.86 -0.28 5.79
CA ARG A 168 3.66 -1.52 5.81
C ARG A 168 4.06 -1.84 4.37
N ILE A 169 5.29 -1.45 4.02
CA ILE A 169 5.83 -1.70 2.68
C ILE A 169 6.29 -3.15 2.53
N ASN A 170 5.99 -3.76 1.38
CA ASN A 170 6.38 -5.12 1.04
C ASN A 170 6.03 -6.18 2.10
N GLN A 171 4.95 -5.94 2.84
CA GLN A 171 4.39 -6.86 3.83
C GLN A 171 2.96 -7.21 3.45
N ARG A 172 2.49 -8.37 3.92
CA ARG A 172 1.08 -8.74 3.86
C ARG A 172 0.41 -8.54 5.21
N PRO A 173 -0.92 -8.31 5.25
CA PRO A 173 -1.67 -8.33 6.49
C PRO A 173 -1.46 -9.66 7.22
N PRO A 174 -1.24 -9.65 8.55
CA PRO A 174 -1.15 -10.89 9.33
C PRO A 174 -2.46 -11.69 9.27
N ASP A 175 -2.36 -13.03 9.11
CA ASP A 175 -3.53 -13.91 9.11
C ASP A 175 -4.04 -14.16 10.54
N VAL A 176 -4.60 -13.11 11.10
CA VAL A 176 -5.17 -13.07 12.44
C VAL A 176 -6.57 -12.48 12.39
N THR A 177 -7.52 -13.17 13.00
CA THR A 177 -8.89 -12.70 13.12
C THR A 177 -9.21 -12.40 14.59
N VAL A 178 -9.66 -11.18 14.88
CA VAL A 178 -10.10 -10.74 16.21
C VAL A 178 -11.59 -10.47 16.18
N THR A 179 -12.37 -11.33 16.82
CA THR A 179 -13.83 -11.18 16.94
C THR A 179 -14.18 -10.80 18.36
N ARG A 180 -14.69 -9.58 18.58
CA ARG A 180 -15.13 -9.10 19.90
C ARG A 180 -16.36 -9.86 20.33
N THR A 181 -16.39 -10.26 21.61
CA THR A 181 -17.52 -10.95 22.25
C THR A 181 -18.07 -10.10 23.40
N VAL A 182 -19.28 -10.42 23.86
CA VAL A 182 -19.92 -9.70 24.99
C VAL A 182 -19.34 -10.18 26.33
N LYS A 183 -18.98 -11.49 26.43
CA LYS A 183 -18.51 -12.16 27.63
C LYS A 183 -17.56 -13.30 27.27
N GLY A 184 -16.87 -13.84 28.27
CA GLY A 184 -16.04 -15.04 28.11
C GLY A 184 -14.53 -14.79 28.15
N GLY A 185 -14.10 -13.54 28.34
CA GLY A 185 -12.68 -13.18 28.37
C GLY A 185 -12.03 -13.24 26.99
N VAL A 186 -10.71 -13.19 26.96
CA VAL A 186 -9.93 -13.33 25.72
C VAL A 186 -9.54 -14.80 25.56
N ASN A 187 -10.01 -15.43 24.51
CA ASN A 187 -9.67 -16.80 24.12
C ASN A 187 -8.78 -16.75 22.87
N VAL A 188 -7.61 -17.35 22.97
CA VAL A 188 -6.64 -17.42 21.87
C VAL A 188 -6.61 -18.84 21.32
N THR A 189 -6.78 -18.97 20.01
CA THR A 189 -6.63 -20.23 19.28
C THR A 189 -5.57 -20.02 18.21
N SER A 190 -4.59 -20.90 18.14
CA SER A 190 -3.55 -20.87 17.11
C SER A 190 -3.44 -22.21 16.41
N THR A 191 -3.16 -22.19 15.12
CA THR A 191 -2.84 -23.36 14.30
C THR A 191 -1.33 -23.61 14.18
N VAL A 192 -0.52 -22.68 14.70
CA VAL A 192 0.94 -22.72 14.67
C VAL A 192 1.51 -22.44 16.07
N GLU A 193 2.76 -22.80 16.30
CA GLU A 193 3.49 -22.39 17.49
C GLU A 193 3.75 -20.88 17.42
N LEU A 194 3.47 -20.15 18.50
CA LEU A 194 3.60 -18.70 18.57
C LEU A 194 4.88 -18.30 19.28
N GLY A 195 5.59 -17.33 18.72
CA GLY A 195 6.72 -16.66 19.36
C GLY A 195 6.31 -15.76 20.51
N ILE A 196 5.07 -15.27 20.55
CA ILE A 196 4.51 -14.44 21.63
C ILE A 196 3.62 -15.29 22.55
N ASP A 197 3.68 -15.02 23.87
CA ASP A 197 2.84 -15.71 24.84
C ASP A 197 1.40 -15.15 24.91
N GLU A 198 0.50 -15.96 25.45
CA GLU A 198 -0.92 -15.61 25.58
C GLU A 198 -1.14 -14.43 26.53
N GLU A 199 -0.28 -14.25 27.53
CA GLU A 199 -0.35 -13.14 28.49
C GLU A 199 0.00 -11.82 27.80
N THR A 200 1.02 -11.81 26.95
CA THR A 200 1.37 -10.66 26.12
C THR A 200 0.22 -10.31 25.16
N ILE A 201 -0.43 -11.30 24.53
CA ILE A 201 -1.60 -11.07 23.68
C ILE A 201 -2.72 -10.40 24.47
N LYS A 202 -3.07 -10.94 25.65
CA LYS A 202 -4.12 -10.36 26.51
C LYS A 202 -3.80 -8.95 26.97
N THR A 203 -2.54 -8.68 27.29
CA THR A 203 -2.07 -7.36 27.71
C THR A 203 -2.17 -6.33 26.59
N VAL A 204 -1.75 -6.68 25.38
CA VAL A 204 -1.90 -5.81 24.21
C VAL A 204 -3.37 -5.47 23.96
N LEU A 205 -4.25 -6.47 23.97
CA LEU A 205 -5.70 -6.23 23.81
C LEU A 205 -6.28 -5.36 24.92
N GLY A 206 -5.84 -5.56 26.16
CA GLY A 206 -6.25 -4.77 27.33
C GLY A 206 -5.96 -3.27 27.15
N GLU A 207 -4.80 -2.90 26.57
CA GLU A 207 -4.46 -1.51 26.25
C GLU A 207 -5.45 -0.87 25.26
N TYR A 208 -6.10 -1.68 24.40
CA TYR A 208 -7.17 -1.26 23.48
C TYR A 208 -8.58 -1.47 24.05
N ARG A 209 -8.70 -1.76 25.35
CA ARG A 209 -9.98 -2.00 26.06
C ARG A 209 -10.77 -3.17 25.45
N ILE A 210 -10.08 -4.18 24.95
CA ILE A 210 -10.66 -5.41 24.45
C ILE A 210 -10.48 -6.48 25.53
N HIS A 211 -11.49 -6.68 26.35
CA HIS A 211 -11.48 -7.62 27.47
C HIS A 211 -12.18 -8.95 27.15
N ASN A 212 -12.96 -8.98 26.07
CA ASN A 212 -13.67 -10.17 25.62
C ASN A 212 -13.51 -10.30 24.09
N ALA A 213 -12.83 -11.35 23.64
CA ALA A 213 -12.61 -11.63 22.22
C ALA A 213 -12.24 -13.08 21.97
N LEU A 214 -12.59 -13.57 20.77
CA LEU A 214 -12.03 -14.78 20.17
C LEU A 214 -10.95 -14.35 19.19
N ILE A 215 -9.75 -14.89 19.34
CA ILE A 215 -8.62 -14.61 18.46
C ILE A 215 -8.20 -15.91 17.81
N ASN A 216 -8.20 -15.92 16.48
CA ASN A 216 -7.69 -17.02 15.69
C ASN A 216 -6.42 -16.57 14.98
N ILE A 217 -5.30 -17.24 15.24
CA ILE A 217 -3.97 -16.92 14.69
C ILE A 217 -3.53 -18.11 13.84
N ARG A 218 -3.24 -17.84 12.55
CA ARG A 218 -2.87 -18.89 11.58
C ARG A 218 -1.43 -18.80 11.09
N GLU A 219 -0.67 -17.82 11.58
CA GLU A 219 0.77 -17.69 11.32
C GLU A 219 1.49 -17.17 12.56
N ASP A 220 2.80 -17.43 12.66
CA ASP A 220 3.59 -16.86 13.76
C ASP A 220 3.68 -15.34 13.58
N ILE A 221 3.28 -14.61 14.61
CA ILE A 221 3.23 -13.15 14.62
C ILE A 221 4.03 -12.58 15.78
N ASN A 222 4.59 -11.40 15.57
CA ASN A 222 5.19 -10.63 16.64
C ASN A 222 4.19 -9.61 17.26
N THR A 223 4.60 -8.99 18.35
CA THR A 223 3.78 -8.00 19.07
C THR A 223 3.37 -6.80 18.19
N ASP A 224 4.23 -6.34 17.30
CA ASP A 224 3.93 -5.20 16.44
C ASP A 224 2.84 -5.56 15.40
N GLN A 225 2.90 -6.77 14.85
CA GLN A 225 1.87 -7.30 13.95
C GLN A 225 0.53 -7.47 14.67
N LEU A 226 0.53 -7.97 15.92
CA LEU A 226 -0.69 -8.04 16.74
C LEU A 226 -1.30 -6.64 16.95
N ILE A 227 -0.48 -5.65 17.27
CA ILE A 227 -0.91 -4.25 17.42
C ILE A 227 -1.52 -3.75 16.11
N ASP A 228 -0.93 -4.06 14.97
CA ASP A 228 -1.43 -3.65 13.66
C ASP A 228 -2.81 -4.25 13.36
N VAL A 229 -3.03 -5.53 13.67
CA VAL A 229 -4.33 -6.19 13.54
C VAL A 229 -5.38 -5.55 14.44
N VAL A 230 -5.06 -5.34 15.72
CA VAL A 230 -5.98 -4.75 16.70
C VAL A 230 -6.38 -3.33 16.33
N ARG A 231 -5.46 -2.56 15.76
CA ARG A 231 -5.73 -1.20 15.28
C ARG A 231 -6.57 -1.17 14.01
N GLY A 232 -6.41 -2.13 13.12
CA GLY A 232 -7.18 -2.25 11.87
C GLY A 232 -7.08 -1.06 10.91
N ASN A 233 -6.04 -0.22 11.06
CA ASN A 233 -5.87 1.01 10.29
C ASN A 233 -4.53 1.07 9.54
N ARG A 234 -3.90 -0.08 9.33
CA ARG A 234 -2.66 -0.21 8.57
C ARG A 234 -2.94 -0.36 7.09
N MET A 235 -2.04 0.20 6.30
CA MET A 235 -2.04 0.03 4.85
C MET A 235 -0.82 -0.81 4.47
N TYR A 236 -1.06 -1.86 3.69
CA TYR A 236 -0.05 -2.75 3.17
C TYR A 236 0.12 -2.43 1.69
N ILE A 237 1.26 -1.85 1.34
CA ILE A 237 1.49 -1.30 0.00
C ILE A 237 2.82 -1.86 -0.52
N PRO A 238 2.86 -2.40 -1.76
CA PRO A 238 4.12 -2.79 -2.37
C PRO A 238 5.01 -1.57 -2.59
N ALA A 239 6.32 -1.77 -2.52
CA ALA A 239 7.30 -0.71 -2.75
C ALA A 239 8.48 -1.21 -3.58
N VAL A 240 8.97 -0.37 -4.48
CA VAL A 240 10.18 -0.61 -5.27
C VAL A 240 11.25 0.35 -4.80
N LEU A 241 12.43 -0.18 -4.47
CA LEU A 241 13.61 0.63 -4.19
C LEU A 241 14.28 1.02 -5.50
N VAL A 242 14.43 2.32 -5.72
CA VAL A 242 15.08 2.89 -6.90
C VAL A 242 16.28 3.72 -6.47
N ILE A 243 17.46 3.39 -6.98
CA ILE A 243 18.69 4.14 -6.73
C ILE A 243 19.06 4.92 -7.99
N ASN A 244 18.98 6.23 -7.88
CA ASN A 244 19.23 7.17 -8.97
C ASN A 244 20.68 7.65 -9.01
N LYS A 245 21.08 8.27 -10.13
CA LYS A 245 22.40 8.85 -10.40
C LYS A 245 23.53 7.82 -10.49
N ILE A 246 23.23 6.62 -10.99
CA ILE A 246 24.24 5.56 -11.16
C ILE A 246 25.33 5.92 -12.18
N ASP A 247 25.08 6.90 -13.03
CA ASP A 247 26.05 7.45 -13.99
C ASP A 247 27.24 8.18 -13.32
N LEU A 248 27.09 8.54 -12.02
CA LEU A 248 28.10 9.25 -11.25
C LEU A 248 29.04 8.31 -10.47
N VAL A 249 28.84 6.99 -10.55
CA VAL A 249 29.64 5.99 -9.84
C VAL A 249 30.21 4.94 -10.80
N ASP A 250 31.27 4.28 -10.39
CA ASP A 250 31.87 3.22 -11.19
C ASP A 250 31.06 1.91 -11.10
N ARG A 251 31.36 0.99 -12.03
CA ARG A 251 30.68 -0.32 -12.10
C ARG A 251 30.94 -1.20 -10.88
N ALA A 252 32.07 -1.04 -10.21
CA ALA A 252 32.41 -1.84 -9.04
C ALA A 252 31.53 -1.44 -7.85
N TYR A 253 31.36 -0.14 -7.64
CA TYR A 253 30.45 0.40 -6.63
C TYR A 253 28.99 0.04 -6.92
N ALA A 254 28.55 0.18 -8.17
CA ALA A 254 27.19 -0.18 -8.56
C ALA A 254 26.84 -1.64 -8.26
N LYS A 255 27.82 -2.56 -8.38
CA LYS A 255 27.64 -3.99 -8.03
C LYS A 255 27.56 -4.26 -6.53
N SER A 256 27.98 -3.34 -5.68
CA SER A 256 27.87 -3.46 -4.21
C SER A 256 26.52 -3.02 -3.67
N LEU A 257 25.70 -2.39 -4.50
CA LEU A 257 24.34 -1.94 -4.13
C LEU A 257 23.37 -3.14 -4.00
N PRO A 258 22.27 -3.00 -3.27
CA PRO A 258 21.28 -4.06 -3.14
C PRO A 258 20.80 -4.57 -4.49
N LYS A 259 20.70 -5.90 -4.62
CA LYS A 259 20.30 -6.57 -5.87
C LYS A 259 18.83 -6.42 -6.21
N ASP A 260 18.02 -6.16 -5.22
CA ASP A 260 16.58 -5.92 -5.29
C ASP A 260 16.23 -4.46 -5.65
N ALA A 261 17.24 -3.58 -5.69
CA ALA A 261 17.07 -2.21 -6.13
C ALA A 261 17.16 -2.06 -7.65
N VAL A 262 16.31 -1.23 -8.21
CA VAL A 262 16.41 -0.80 -9.61
C VAL A 262 17.39 0.36 -9.69
N LEU A 263 18.52 0.15 -10.38
CA LEU A 263 19.58 1.14 -10.53
C LEU A 263 19.32 1.96 -11.80
N ILE A 264 19.15 3.29 -11.67
CA ILE A 264 18.83 4.16 -12.80
C ILE A 264 19.72 5.41 -12.86
N SER A 265 19.73 6.04 -14.01
CA SER A 265 20.04 7.47 -14.14
C SER A 265 18.90 8.15 -14.84
N ALA A 266 18.12 8.95 -14.12
CA ALA A 266 17.01 9.69 -14.69
C ALA A 266 17.50 10.77 -15.68
N ASP A 267 18.66 11.37 -15.44
CA ASP A 267 19.25 12.40 -16.29
C ASP A 267 19.77 11.80 -17.61
N ARG A 268 20.41 10.64 -17.55
CA ARG A 268 20.96 9.91 -18.72
C ARG A 268 20.00 8.88 -19.33
N GLU A 269 18.80 8.77 -18.81
CA GLU A 269 17.78 7.80 -19.24
C GLU A 269 18.24 6.34 -19.18
N LEU A 270 19.17 6.02 -18.26
CA LEU A 270 19.65 4.66 -18.10
C LEU A 270 18.68 3.80 -17.30
N ASN A 271 18.36 2.60 -17.82
CA ASN A 271 17.51 1.59 -17.19
C ASN A 271 16.08 2.06 -16.87
N LEU A 272 15.56 3.09 -17.56
CA LEU A 272 14.19 3.55 -17.35
C LEU A 272 13.16 2.53 -17.84
N ASP A 273 13.44 1.80 -18.93
CA ASP A 273 12.55 0.74 -19.41
C ASP A 273 12.50 -0.42 -18.41
N THR A 274 13.61 -0.80 -17.79
CA THR A 274 13.62 -1.76 -16.69
C THR A 274 12.75 -1.28 -15.51
N LEU A 275 12.81 0.00 -15.19
CA LEU A 275 11.95 0.57 -14.14
C LEU A 275 10.47 0.52 -14.53
N ARG A 276 10.12 0.80 -15.79
CA ARG A 276 8.73 0.68 -16.29
C ARG A 276 8.22 -0.76 -16.18
N ASP A 277 9.04 -1.74 -16.57
CA ASP A 277 8.71 -3.16 -16.43
C ASP A 277 8.49 -3.53 -14.96
N VAL A 278 9.39 -3.16 -14.07
CA VAL A 278 9.26 -3.46 -12.63
C VAL A 278 8.01 -2.80 -12.02
N ILE A 279 7.69 -1.57 -12.40
CA ILE A 279 6.45 -0.90 -11.95
C ILE A 279 5.23 -1.69 -12.41
N TYR A 280 5.17 -2.07 -13.69
CA TYR A 280 4.06 -2.80 -14.27
C TYR A 280 3.86 -4.16 -13.58
N ASP A 281 4.94 -4.92 -13.41
CA ASP A 281 4.92 -6.24 -12.78
C ASP A 281 4.53 -6.17 -11.30
N GLN A 282 5.02 -5.18 -10.54
CA GLN A 282 4.65 -4.97 -9.13
C GLN A 282 3.20 -4.52 -8.93
N LEU A 283 2.59 -3.92 -9.93
CA LEU A 283 1.17 -3.56 -9.90
C LEU A 283 0.25 -4.77 -10.16
N GLY A 284 0.80 -5.90 -10.60
CA GLY A 284 0.06 -7.14 -10.81
C GLY A 284 -1.09 -6.97 -11.79
N PHE A 285 -0.86 -6.32 -12.93
CA PHE A 285 -1.88 -6.14 -13.95
C PHE A 285 -2.14 -7.42 -14.73
N ILE A 286 -3.39 -7.62 -15.10
CA ILE A 286 -3.85 -8.62 -16.04
C ILE A 286 -4.73 -7.96 -17.10
N ASN A 287 -4.70 -8.52 -18.30
CA ASN A 287 -5.49 -8.10 -19.44
C ASN A 287 -6.76 -8.93 -19.52
N VAL A 288 -7.91 -8.30 -19.42
CA VAL A 288 -9.22 -8.95 -19.57
C VAL A 288 -9.89 -8.40 -20.82
N TYR A 289 -10.19 -9.26 -21.77
CA TYR A 289 -10.81 -8.87 -23.03
C TYR A 289 -12.34 -8.96 -22.94
N LEU A 290 -13.01 -7.97 -23.50
CA LEU A 290 -14.45 -7.94 -23.49
C LEU A 290 -15.00 -8.50 -24.80
N LYS A 291 -16.04 -9.31 -24.69
CA LYS A 291 -16.77 -9.85 -25.83
C LYS A 291 -18.24 -9.50 -25.71
N PRO A 292 -18.79 -8.62 -26.57
CA PRO A 292 -20.24 -8.38 -26.63
C PRO A 292 -21.02 -9.64 -26.97
N GLN A 293 -22.28 -9.68 -26.56
CA GLN A 293 -23.13 -10.84 -26.84
C GLN A 293 -23.43 -10.92 -28.35
N GLY A 294 -23.04 -12.04 -28.96
CA GLY A 294 -23.29 -12.27 -30.41
C GLY A 294 -22.20 -11.71 -31.33
N ASP A 295 -21.17 -11.08 -30.77
CA ASP A 295 -20.09 -10.46 -31.54
C ASP A 295 -18.74 -11.15 -31.30
N LYS A 296 -17.69 -10.69 -31.99
CA LYS A 296 -16.31 -11.14 -31.73
C LYS A 296 -15.75 -10.45 -30.49
N ALA A 297 -14.74 -11.08 -29.88
CA ALA A 297 -13.99 -10.43 -28.81
C ALA A 297 -13.18 -9.26 -29.38
N ASP A 298 -13.14 -8.16 -28.62
CA ASP A 298 -12.19 -7.09 -28.87
C ASP A 298 -10.86 -7.51 -28.20
N LEU A 299 -9.85 -7.73 -29.03
CA LEU A 299 -8.51 -8.12 -28.61
C LEU A 299 -7.50 -6.99 -28.76
N GLU A 300 -7.92 -5.82 -29.24
CA GLU A 300 -7.05 -4.67 -29.46
C GLU A 300 -6.98 -3.79 -28.21
N GLU A 301 -8.09 -3.66 -27.45
CA GLU A 301 -8.15 -2.83 -26.25
C GLU A 301 -8.50 -3.69 -25.01
N PRO A 302 -7.52 -4.24 -24.30
CA PRO A 302 -7.77 -4.97 -23.08
C PRO A 302 -8.27 -4.05 -21.96
N MET A 303 -9.19 -4.56 -21.13
CA MET A 303 -9.48 -3.94 -19.86
C MET A 303 -8.38 -4.33 -18.86
N ILE A 304 -7.59 -3.36 -18.44
CA ILE A 304 -6.52 -3.58 -17.46
C ILE A 304 -7.16 -3.79 -16.09
N MET A 305 -6.98 -4.97 -15.54
CA MET A 305 -7.46 -5.36 -14.22
C MET A 305 -6.27 -5.75 -13.34
N ARG A 306 -6.52 -6.13 -12.09
CA ARG A 306 -5.48 -6.63 -11.18
C ARG A 306 -5.62 -8.13 -10.99
N GLU A 307 -4.50 -8.78 -10.76
CA GLU A 307 -4.46 -10.19 -10.37
C GLU A 307 -5.41 -10.44 -9.18
N GLY A 308 -6.17 -11.53 -9.25
CA GLY A 308 -7.19 -11.87 -8.27
C GLY A 308 -8.52 -11.13 -8.44
N CYS A 309 -8.68 -10.28 -9.47
CA CYS A 309 -9.96 -9.66 -9.77
C CYS A 309 -11.02 -10.71 -10.15
N THR A 310 -12.27 -10.34 -9.92
CA THR A 310 -13.44 -11.17 -10.18
C THR A 310 -14.27 -10.63 -11.34
N VAL A 311 -15.18 -11.45 -11.86
CA VAL A 311 -16.20 -10.97 -12.81
C VAL A 311 -17.02 -9.81 -12.23
N GLY A 312 -17.22 -9.79 -10.90
CA GLY A 312 -17.89 -8.68 -10.21
C GLY A 312 -17.13 -7.36 -10.37
N ASP A 313 -15.80 -7.40 -10.25
CA ASP A 313 -14.95 -6.20 -10.41
C ASP A 313 -14.98 -5.70 -11.86
N VAL A 314 -15.01 -6.60 -12.86
CA VAL A 314 -15.22 -6.23 -14.26
C VAL A 314 -16.58 -5.55 -14.45
N CYS A 315 -17.64 -6.08 -13.84
CA CYS A 315 -18.97 -5.46 -13.89
C CYS A 315 -18.96 -4.04 -13.31
N ASP A 316 -18.32 -3.84 -12.15
CA ASP A 316 -18.23 -2.53 -11.48
C ASP A 316 -17.45 -1.51 -12.31
N ARG A 317 -16.42 -1.96 -13.03
CA ARG A 317 -15.62 -1.11 -13.91
C ARG A 317 -16.35 -0.74 -15.19
N LEU A 318 -17.19 -1.63 -15.73
CA LEU A 318 -18.02 -1.35 -16.88
C LEU A 318 -19.09 -0.30 -16.57
N HIS A 319 -19.94 -0.58 -15.60
CA HIS A 319 -20.97 0.34 -15.11
C HIS A 319 -21.65 -0.20 -13.85
N LYS A 320 -22.04 0.68 -12.92
CA LYS A 320 -22.71 0.33 -11.66
C LYS A 320 -23.94 -0.59 -11.81
N ASP A 321 -24.66 -0.49 -12.94
CA ASP A 321 -25.84 -1.31 -13.21
C ASP A 321 -25.51 -2.74 -13.63
N PHE A 322 -24.31 -3.00 -14.14
CA PHE A 322 -23.93 -4.36 -14.58
C PHE A 322 -23.93 -5.34 -13.42
N ARG A 323 -23.35 -4.96 -12.27
CA ARG A 323 -23.36 -5.80 -11.07
C ARG A 323 -24.78 -6.00 -10.53
N ARG A 324 -25.61 -4.95 -10.51
CA ARG A 324 -26.98 -5.02 -10.01
C ARG A 324 -27.89 -5.89 -10.89
N LYS A 325 -27.75 -5.79 -12.21
CA LYS A 325 -28.53 -6.55 -13.20
C LYS A 325 -27.85 -7.82 -13.67
N PHE A 326 -26.76 -8.23 -13.03
CA PHE A 326 -25.99 -9.40 -13.42
C PHE A 326 -26.84 -10.67 -13.38
N ARG A 327 -26.73 -11.48 -14.43
CA ARG A 327 -27.36 -12.79 -14.51
C ARG A 327 -26.33 -13.93 -14.45
N TYR A 328 -25.33 -13.87 -15.33
CA TYR A 328 -24.16 -14.72 -15.39
C TYR A 328 -23.14 -14.12 -16.35
N ALA A 329 -21.90 -14.57 -16.28
CA ALA A 329 -20.91 -14.28 -17.31
C ALA A 329 -20.51 -15.56 -18.05
N LYS A 330 -19.97 -15.42 -19.27
CA LYS A 330 -19.29 -16.48 -19.99
C LYS A 330 -17.82 -16.13 -20.06
N VAL A 331 -16.95 -17.08 -19.76
CA VAL A 331 -15.49 -16.87 -19.76
C VAL A 331 -14.82 -17.85 -20.70
N TRP A 332 -13.84 -17.39 -21.43
CA TRP A 332 -12.92 -18.15 -22.28
C TRP A 332 -11.51 -17.77 -21.88
N GLY A 333 -10.65 -18.71 -21.60
CA GLY A 333 -9.27 -18.54 -21.17
C GLY A 333 -8.91 -19.49 -20.04
N ASP A 334 -7.82 -19.17 -19.35
CA ASP A 334 -7.19 -20.09 -18.38
C ASP A 334 -7.98 -20.22 -17.07
N SER A 335 -8.80 -19.25 -16.70
CA SER A 335 -9.66 -19.36 -15.51
C SER A 335 -10.87 -20.29 -15.73
N ALA A 336 -11.21 -20.61 -16.98
CA ALA A 336 -12.37 -21.41 -17.34
C ALA A 336 -12.02 -22.88 -17.59
N LYS A 337 -12.78 -23.82 -17.04
CA LYS A 337 -12.59 -25.27 -17.28
C LYS A 337 -12.87 -25.65 -18.74
N HIS A 338 -13.69 -24.90 -19.44
CA HIS A 338 -14.01 -25.07 -20.87
C HIS A 338 -14.44 -23.74 -21.49
N ALA A 339 -14.23 -23.59 -22.78
CA ALA A 339 -14.54 -22.37 -23.52
C ALA A 339 -16.03 -21.97 -23.36
N GLY A 340 -16.28 -20.71 -22.99
CA GLY A 340 -17.62 -20.19 -22.77
C GLY A 340 -18.31 -20.70 -21.51
N GLN A 341 -17.55 -21.13 -20.50
CA GLN A 341 -18.07 -21.55 -19.20
C GLN A 341 -18.93 -20.44 -18.60
N ARG A 342 -20.11 -20.80 -18.07
CA ARG A 342 -20.95 -19.88 -17.29
C ARG A 342 -20.45 -19.79 -15.86
N VAL A 343 -20.25 -18.54 -15.39
CA VAL A 343 -19.69 -18.24 -14.07
C VAL A 343 -20.50 -17.16 -13.36
N GLY A 344 -20.33 -17.08 -12.04
CA GLY A 344 -20.91 -16.04 -11.18
C GLY A 344 -19.98 -14.84 -10.99
N LEU A 345 -20.42 -13.89 -10.16
CA LEU A 345 -19.67 -12.67 -9.85
C LEU A 345 -18.33 -12.94 -9.16
N GLU A 346 -18.25 -13.96 -8.31
CA GLU A 346 -17.07 -14.29 -7.50
C GLU A 346 -16.01 -15.11 -8.25
N HIS A 347 -16.22 -15.37 -9.55
CA HIS A 347 -15.26 -16.10 -10.35
C HIS A 347 -14.02 -15.22 -10.59
N GLN A 348 -12.85 -15.70 -10.18
CA GLN A 348 -11.57 -15.04 -10.39
C GLN A 348 -11.11 -15.20 -11.84
N LEU A 349 -10.57 -14.14 -12.39
CA LEU A 349 -10.08 -14.09 -13.76
C LEU A 349 -8.56 -14.20 -13.81
N CYS A 350 -8.05 -14.73 -14.92
CA CYS A 350 -6.63 -14.82 -15.27
C CYS A 350 -6.28 -13.86 -16.39
N ASP A 351 -4.98 -13.63 -16.59
CA ASP A 351 -4.47 -12.83 -17.70
C ASP A 351 -4.88 -13.47 -19.04
N GLY A 352 -5.33 -12.63 -19.97
CA GLY A 352 -5.78 -13.07 -21.29
C GLY A 352 -7.22 -13.63 -21.34
N ASP A 353 -7.96 -13.67 -20.24
CA ASP A 353 -9.34 -14.13 -20.24
C ASP A 353 -10.26 -13.22 -21.04
N ILE A 354 -11.19 -13.85 -21.78
CA ILE A 354 -12.25 -13.16 -22.52
C ILE A 354 -13.55 -13.30 -21.77
N VAL A 355 -14.24 -12.20 -21.51
CA VAL A 355 -15.46 -12.18 -20.70
C VAL A 355 -16.65 -11.61 -21.48
N THR A 356 -17.78 -12.30 -21.44
CA THR A 356 -19.09 -11.76 -21.86
C THR A 356 -20.01 -11.67 -20.66
N VAL A 357 -20.39 -10.47 -20.27
CA VAL A 357 -21.33 -10.25 -19.16
C VAL A 357 -22.77 -10.27 -19.68
N ILE A 358 -23.63 -11.07 -19.09
CA ILE A 358 -25.05 -11.16 -19.42
C ILE A 358 -25.86 -10.56 -18.28
N ILE A 359 -26.61 -9.52 -18.60
CA ILE A 359 -27.46 -8.79 -17.66
C ILE A 359 -28.95 -9.12 -17.90
N GLN A 360 -29.76 -8.92 -16.87
CA GLN A 360 -31.22 -8.92 -16.99
C GLN A 360 -31.67 -7.63 -17.71
N LYS A 361 -32.64 -7.77 -18.61
CA LYS A 361 -33.26 -6.62 -19.29
C LYS A 361 -34.07 -5.77 -18.34
#